data_99b3cc03e63b260468089d312ba103eb
#
_entry.id   99b3cc03e63b260468089d312ba103eb
#
_cell.length_a   1.000
_cell.length_b   1.000
_cell.length_c   1.000
_cell.angle_alpha   90.00
_cell.angle_beta   90.00
_cell.angle_gamma   90.00
#
_symmetry.space_group_name_H-M   'P 1'
#
loop_
_entity.id
_entity.type
_entity.pdbx_description
1 polymer ?
#
loop_
_entity_poly.entity_id
_entity_poly.type
_entity_poly.pdbx_seq_one_letter_code
_entity_poly.pdbx_strand_id
1 'polypeptide(L)'
;VNSKVDVDDIDHLSNRRIRTVGEQLSNQFNVGLSRMARTIRERMNVRDNEVFTPIDLINAKTLSAVINSFFGTSQLSQFMDQTNPLAEVTHKRRISALGPGGLTRERAGFEVRDVHYTHYGRLCPIETPEGPNIGLISSLAVFAKINTLGFIETPYREVNEGKIDISIPPIYKSAEEEEEQIIAQANAPLTKDGKFENDRIQSRREADYLIAEPNNVTLMDVAPNQIASIAASLIPFLEHDDANRALMGSNMMRQAVPLLRTDAPIVGTGLEPHVARDSRTMINAEGEGKVTYVDANTIKVKYTKTEEEEL
;
A
#
# COMPACT_ATOMS: atom_id res chain seq x y z
N VAL A 1 -26.93 -14.42 28.27
CA VAL A 1 -26.53 -14.40 26.86
C VAL A 1 -25.47 -15.47 26.70
N ASN A 2 -25.84 -16.62 26.12
CA ASN A 2 -24.89 -17.69 25.81
C ASN A 2 -24.17 -17.35 24.49
N SER A 3 -23.21 -16.46 24.52
CA SER A 3 -22.33 -16.23 23.40
C SER A 3 -21.37 -17.42 23.26
N LYS A 4 -21.58 -18.24 22.28
CA LYS A 4 -20.63 -19.28 21.84
C LYS A 4 -19.61 -18.74 20.84
N VAL A 5 -19.51 -17.43 20.73
CA VAL A 5 -18.60 -16.72 19.81
C VAL A 5 -17.54 -16.04 20.64
N ASP A 6 -16.29 -16.24 20.29
CA ASP A 6 -15.17 -15.53 20.88
C ASP A 6 -15.28 -14.03 20.66
N VAL A 7 -14.64 -13.25 21.51
CA VAL A 7 -14.64 -11.79 21.38
C VAL A 7 -13.80 -11.39 20.19
N ASP A 8 -14.36 -10.58 19.29
CA ASP A 8 -13.64 -10.06 18.14
C ASP A 8 -12.37 -9.28 18.56
N ASP A 9 -11.27 -9.58 17.91
CA ASP A 9 -10.03 -8.85 18.04
C ASP A 9 -10.11 -7.54 17.25
N ILE A 10 -10.07 -6.41 17.97
CA ILE A 10 -10.18 -5.07 17.38
C ILE A 10 -8.96 -4.74 16.50
N ASP A 11 -7.78 -5.29 16.81
CA ASP A 11 -6.54 -5.00 16.10
C ASP A 11 -6.30 -5.90 14.89
N HIS A 12 -7.14 -6.91 14.70
CA HIS A 12 -7.12 -7.78 13.54
C HIS A 12 -7.42 -6.97 12.25
N LEU A 13 -6.66 -7.20 11.18
CA LEU A 13 -6.84 -6.46 9.92
C LEU A 13 -8.12 -6.82 9.14
N SER A 14 -8.89 -7.81 9.57
CA SER A 14 -10.26 -8.02 9.11
C SER A 14 -11.24 -6.98 9.66
N ASN A 15 -10.95 -6.40 10.83
CA ASN A 15 -11.75 -5.39 11.52
C ASN A 15 -11.23 -3.97 11.30
N ARG A 16 -10.00 -3.83 10.82
CA ARG A 16 -9.35 -2.54 10.51
C ARG A 16 -9.19 -2.38 9.01
N ARG A 17 -9.91 -1.41 8.44
CA ARG A 17 -9.81 -1.09 7.02
C ARG A 17 -9.11 0.24 6.78
N ILE A 18 -8.59 0.42 5.59
CA ILE A 18 -7.98 1.66 5.14
C ILE A 18 -9.01 2.48 4.41
N ARG A 19 -9.04 3.77 4.71
CA ARG A 19 -9.78 4.78 3.96
C ARG A 19 -8.83 5.42 2.96
N THR A 20 -8.96 5.05 1.71
CA THR A 20 -8.13 5.58 0.63
C THR A 20 -8.41 7.05 0.37
N VAL A 21 -7.48 7.74 -0.30
CA VAL A 21 -7.65 9.14 -0.72
C VAL A 21 -8.90 9.30 -1.59
N GLY A 22 -9.16 8.34 -2.49
CA GLY A 22 -10.34 8.35 -3.35
C GLY A 22 -11.65 8.33 -2.56
N GLU A 23 -11.77 7.48 -1.53
CA GLU A 23 -12.94 7.44 -0.65
C GLU A 23 -13.12 8.76 0.11
N GLN A 24 -12.05 9.28 0.69
CA GLN A 24 -12.08 10.54 1.44
C GLN A 24 -12.49 11.70 0.55
N LEU A 25 -11.95 11.77 -0.67
CA LEU A 25 -12.28 12.81 -1.64
C LEU A 25 -13.72 12.69 -2.13
N SER A 26 -14.21 11.46 -2.37
CA SER A 26 -15.62 11.19 -2.73
C SER A 26 -16.58 11.72 -1.66
N ASN A 27 -16.27 11.48 -0.38
CA ASN A 27 -17.07 11.99 0.72
C ASN A 27 -17.11 13.53 0.74
N GLN A 28 -15.96 14.20 0.52
CA GLN A 28 -15.92 15.67 0.43
C GLN A 28 -16.68 16.20 -0.80
N PHE A 29 -16.55 15.50 -1.92
CA PHE A 29 -17.27 15.84 -3.14
C PHE A 29 -18.80 15.79 -2.91
N ASN A 30 -19.29 14.73 -2.27
CA ASN A 30 -20.70 14.59 -1.90
C ASN A 30 -21.19 15.71 -0.96
N VAL A 31 -20.35 16.13 0.00
CA VAL A 31 -20.66 17.30 0.85
C VAL A 31 -20.75 18.57 0.01
N GLY A 32 -19.85 18.78 -0.95
CA GLY A 32 -19.87 19.90 -1.89
C GLY A 32 -21.13 19.92 -2.75
N LEU A 33 -21.50 18.77 -3.32
CA LEU A 33 -22.74 18.62 -4.11
C LEU A 33 -23.99 18.90 -3.28
N SER A 34 -24.05 18.41 -2.05
CA SER A 34 -25.18 18.63 -1.14
C SER A 34 -25.35 20.11 -0.81
N ARG A 35 -24.25 20.84 -0.57
CA ARG A 35 -24.26 22.29 -0.36
C ARG A 35 -24.73 23.03 -1.62
N MET A 36 -24.24 22.64 -2.78
CA MET A 36 -24.63 23.22 -4.07
C MET A 36 -26.12 22.99 -4.35
N ALA A 37 -26.62 21.77 -4.15
CA ALA A 37 -28.04 21.45 -4.31
C ALA A 37 -28.94 22.26 -3.39
N ARG A 38 -28.52 22.49 -2.14
CA ARG A 38 -29.22 23.36 -1.20
C ARG A 38 -29.30 24.81 -1.72
N THR A 39 -28.19 25.37 -2.17
CA THR A 39 -28.14 26.74 -2.72
C THR A 39 -28.97 26.87 -3.98
N ILE A 40 -28.99 25.88 -4.86
CA ILE A 40 -29.86 25.87 -6.05
C ILE A 40 -31.34 25.91 -5.62
N ARG A 41 -31.73 25.07 -4.67
CA ARG A 41 -33.11 25.03 -4.17
C ARG A 41 -33.54 26.37 -3.53
N GLU A 42 -32.65 26.98 -2.75
CA GLU A 42 -32.90 28.31 -2.14
C GLU A 42 -33.05 29.39 -3.23
N ARG A 43 -32.19 29.39 -4.27
CA ARG A 43 -32.32 30.36 -5.39
C ARG A 43 -33.59 30.15 -6.21
N MET A 44 -34.00 28.91 -6.43
CA MET A 44 -35.28 28.63 -7.13
C MET A 44 -36.49 29.13 -6.36
N ASN A 45 -36.49 29.02 -5.04
CA ASN A 45 -37.61 29.47 -4.20
C ASN A 45 -37.72 31.00 -4.11
N VAL A 46 -36.63 31.73 -4.25
CA VAL A 46 -36.59 33.18 -4.14
C VAL A 46 -37.01 33.87 -5.45
N ARG A 47 -36.84 33.22 -6.60
CA ARG A 47 -37.08 33.80 -7.92
C ARG A 47 -38.35 33.25 -8.56
N ASP A 48 -39.49 33.73 -8.13
CA ASP A 48 -40.80 33.15 -8.51
C ASP A 48 -41.28 33.40 -9.97
N ASN A 49 -40.63 34.27 -10.77
CA ASN A 49 -41.18 34.63 -12.11
C ASN A 49 -40.11 34.97 -13.18
N GLU A 50 -38.87 34.65 -13.00
CA GLU A 50 -37.83 34.92 -14.02
C GLU A 50 -37.46 33.65 -14.81
N VAL A 51 -37.29 33.80 -16.11
CA VAL A 51 -36.72 32.76 -16.96
C VAL A 51 -35.23 32.70 -16.66
N PHE A 52 -34.78 31.65 -15.96
CA PHE A 52 -33.37 31.45 -15.61
C PHE A 52 -32.79 30.20 -16.30
N THR A 53 -31.52 30.28 -16.60
CA THR A 53 -30.76 29.14 -17.18
C THR A 53 -30.14 28.31 -16.06
N PRO A 54 -29.81 27.01 -16.29
CA PRO A 54 -29.10 26.20 -15.30
C PRO A 54 -27.77 26.81 -14.84
N ILE A 55 -27.11 27.59 -15.72
CA ILE A 55 -25.83 28.27 -15.42
C ILE A 55 -26.01 29.32 -14.33
N ASP A 56 -27.16 30.02 -14.29
CA ASP A 56 -27.43 31.06 -13.30
C ASP A 56 -27.67 30.47 -11.89
N LEU A 57 -28.09 29.21 -11.82
CA LEU A 57 -28.38 28.51 -10.59
C LEU A 57 -27.15 27.82 -10.01
N ILE A 58 -26.30 27.28 -10.87
CA ILE A 58 -25.14 26.47 -10.47
C ILE A 58 -23.96 27.37 -10.08
N ASN A 59 -23.46 27.18 -8.87
CA ASN A 59 -22.23 27.83 -8.39
C ASN A 59 -21.11 26.81 -8.19
N ALA A 60 -20.26 26.63 -9.19
CA ALA A 60 -19.11 25.71 -9.15
C ALA A 60 -18.09 26.05 -8.04
N LYS A 61 -18.04 27.33 -7.60
CA LYS A 61 -17.12 27.77 -6.54
C LYS A 61 -17.38 27.03 -5.21
N THR A 62 -18.63 26.64 -4.95
CA THR A 62 -18.99 25.90 -3.74
C THR A 62 -18.29 24.55 -3.69
N LEU A 63 -18.25 23.84 -4.81
CA LEU A 63 -17.58 22.54 -4.91
C LEU A 63 -16.05 22.70 -4.86
N SER A 64 -15.51 23.62 -5.64
CA SER A 64 -14.06 23.91 -5.65
C SER A 64 -13.54 24.31 -4.28
N ALA A 65 -14.32 25.11 -3.52
CA ALA A 65 -13.95 25.53 -2.16
C ALA A 65 -13.84 24.34 -1.19
N VAL A 66 -14.75 23.36 -1.28
CA VAL A 66 -14.70 22.17 -0.41
C VAL A 66 -13.48 21.32 -0.73
N ILE A 67 -13.19 21.10 -2.01
CA ILE A 67 -12.01 20.32 -2.45
C ILE A 67 -10.72 21.02 -2.04
N ASN A 68 -10.61 22.32 -2.30
CA ASN A 68 -9.43 23.12 -1.90
C ASN A 68 -9.24 23.13 -0.37
N SER A 69 -10.32 23.21 0.38
CA SER A 69 -10.29 23.12 1.85
C SER A 69 -9.78 21.75 2.31
N PHE A 70 -10.21 20.66 1.68
CA PHE A 70 -9.72 19.32 2.00
C PHE A 70 -8.21 19.22 1.81
N PHE A 71 -7.70 19.60 0.65
CA PHE A 71 -6.25 19.54 0.41
C PHE A 71 -5.44 20.55 1.23
N GLY A 72 -6.01 21.68 1.62
CA GLY A 72 -5.32 22.72 2.38
C GLY A 72 -5.34 22.54 3.90
N THR A 73 -6.36 21.88 4.46
CA THR A 73 -6.58 21.82 5.91
C THR A 73 -6.65 20.42 6.51
N SER A 74 -6.74 19.37 5.69
CA SER A 74 -6.76 17.99 6.19
C SER A 74 -5.40 17.61 6.79
N GLN A 75 -5.44 16.99 7.97
CA GLN A 75 -4.25 16.45 8.63
C GLN A 75 -3.55 15.35 7.79
N LEU A 76 -4.30 14.64 6.95
CA LEU A 76 -3.78 13.57 6.10
C LEU A 76 -3.25 14.08 4.77
N SER A 77 -3.62 15.30 4.35
CA SER A 77 -3.02 15.96 3.21
C SER A 77 -1.74 16.67 3.66
N GLN A 78 -0.60 16.09 3.31
CA GLN A 78 0.71 16.55 3.74
C GLN A 78 1.55 16.98 2.53
N PHE A 79 2.50 17.87 2.78
CA PHE A 79 3.51 18.19 1.78
C PHE A 79 4.36 16.93 1.52
N MET A 80 4.51 16.56 0.23
CA MET A 80 5.23 15.34 -0.14
C MET A 80 6.71 15.45 0.20
N ASP A 81 7.25 14.43 0.85
CA ASP A 81 8.67 14.29 1.08
C ASP A 81 9.35 13.92 -0.25
N GLN A 82 10.16 14.81 -0.77
CA GLN A 82 10.86 14.71 -2.06
C GLN A 82 12.38 14.82 -1.94
N THR A 83 12.94 14.53 -0.78
CA THR A 83 14.38 14.56 -0.56
C THR A 83 15.13 13.64 -1.52
N ASN A 84 14.59 12.46 -1.76
CA ASN A 84 15.08 11.48 -2.71
C ASN A 84 13.93 10.63 -3.28
N PRO A 85 14.13 9.86 -4.36
CA PRO A 85 13.08 9.02 -4.95
C PRO A 85 12.45 8.03 -3.96
N LEU A 86 13.26 7.45 -3.06
CA LEU A 86 12.76 6.51 -2.04
C LEU A 86 11.82 7.21 -1.05
N ALA A 87 12.15 8.41 -0.60
CA ALA A 87 11.30 9.21 0.30
C ALA A 87 9.93 9.47 -0.32
N GLU A 88 9.89 9.75 -1.61
CA GLU A 88 8.66 9.98 -2.38
C GLU A 88 7.76 8.75 -2.41
N VAL A 89 8.32 7.59 -2.78
CA VAL A 89 7.59 6.32 -2.85
C VAL A 89 7.08 5.90 -1.47
N THR A 90 7.93 5.98 -0.45
CA THR A 90 7.55 5.59 0.91
C THR A 90 6.48 6.50 1.50
N HIS A 91 6.52 7.81 1.20
CA HIS A 91 5.48 8.74 1.64
C HIS A 91 4.11 8.41 1.03
N LYS A 92 4.07 8.06 -0.27
CA LYS A 92 2.84 7.65 -0.96
C LYS A 92 2.24 6.33 -0.45
N ARG A 93 3.07 5.44 0.11
CA ARG A 93 2.67 4.13 0.65
C ARG A 93 2.46 4.13 2.17
N ARG A 94 2.45 5.30 2.79
CA ARG A 94 2.28 5.44 4.24
C ARG A 94 0.83 5.31 4.65
N ILE A 95 0.61 4.62 5.77
CA ILE A 95 -0.69 4.43 6.40
C ILE A 95 -0.65 5.05 7.78
N SER A 96 -1.63 5.88 8.08
CA SER A 96 -1.75 6.57 9.37
C SER A 96 -2.99 6.12 10.11
N ALA A 97 -2.84 5.76 11.40
CA ALA A 97 -3.97 5.52 12.30
C ALA A 97 -4.54 6.84 12.86
N LEU A 98 -3.86 7.97 12.63
CA LEU A 98 -4.26 9.30 13.09
C LEU A 98 -5.17 9.99 12.08
N GLY A 99 -5.89 11.01 12.54
CA GLY A 99 -6.68 11.90 11.69
C GLY A 99 -8.17 11.75 11.86
N PRO A 100 -8.97 12.36 10.97
CA PRO A 100 -10.43 12.33 11.05
C PRO A 100 -10.98 10.90 10.95
N GLY A 101 -11.70 10.45 11.97
CA GLY A 101 -12.24 9.09 12.08
C GLY A 101 -11.21 8.05 12.56
N GLY A 102 -10.00 8.47 12.94
CA GLY A 102 -8.95 7.64 13.51
C GLY A 102 -8.71 7.94 14.99
N LEU A 103 -7.54 7.51 15.47
CA LEU A 103 -7.09 7.68 16.84
C LEU A 103 -6.42 9.04 17.07
N THR A 104 -6.33 9.44 18.34
CA THR A 104 -5.46 10.52 18.80
C THR A 104 -4.25 9.92 19.53
N ARG A 105 -3.10 10.60 19.51
CA ARG A 105 -1.87 10.12 20.12
C ARG A 105 -2.05 9.73 21.59
N GLU A 106 -2.81 10.54 22.33
CA GLU A 106 -3.04 10.39 23.76
C GLU A 106 -3.94 9.20 24.09
N ARG A 107 -4.83 8.82 23.16
CA ARG A 107 -5.77 7.71 23.32
C ARG A 107 -5.28 6.39 22.79
N ALA A 108 -4.17 6.39 22.05
CA ALA A 108 -3.58 5.19 21.48
C ALA A 108 -2.74 4.48 22.56
N GLY A 109 -3.24 3.36 23.06
CA GLY A 109 -2.52 2.46 23.97
C GLY A 109 -1.38 1.71 23.29
N PHE A 110 -0.71 0.83 24.03
CA PHE A 110 0.35 -0.02 23.50
C PHE A 110 -0.18 -1.05 22.51
N GLU A 111 -1.34 -1.63 22.75
CA GLU A 111 -1.94 -2.67 21.93
C GLU A 111 -2.08 -2.25 20.45
N VAL A 112 -2.57 -1.02 20.20
CA VAL A 112 -2.73 -0.49 18.83
C VAL A 112 -1.40 -0.19 18.14
N ARG A 113 -0.32 -0.02 18.92
CA ARG A 113 1.03 0.29 18.42
C ARG A 113 1.87 -0.95 18.15
N ASP A 114 1.46 -2.09 18.72
CA ASP A 114 2.16 -3.36 18.56
C ASP A 114 1.95 -3.97 17.18
N VAL A 115 2.83 -4.90 16.84
CA VAL A 115 2.73 -5.68 15.61
C VAL A 115 1.81 -6.86 15.85
N HIS A 116 0.72 -6.89 15.12
CA HIS A 116 -0.23 -8.00 15.13
C HIS A 116 0.17 -9.07 14.09
N TYR A 117 -0.15 -10.35 14.31
CA TYR A 117 0.19 -11.42 13.35
C TYR A 117 -0.41 -11.20 11.95
N THR A 118 -1.59 -10.57 11.86
CA THR A 118 -2.22 -10.22 10.58
C THR A 118 -1.47 -9.14 9.78
N HIS A 119 -0.50 -8.46 10.39
CA HIS A 119 0.38 -7.52 9.68
C HIS A 119 1.33 -8.22 8.69
N TYR A 120 1.49 -9.54 8.80
CA TYR A 120 2.38 -10.29 7.91
C TYR A 120 2.01 -10.07 6.43
N GLY A 121 3.00 -9.65 5.65
CA GLY A 121 2.81 -9.35 4.23
C GLY A 121 1.95 -8.14 3.88
N ARG A 122 1.37 -7.45 4.88
CA ARG A 122 0.48 -6.29 4.71
C ARG A 122 1.11 -5.00 5.19
N LEU A 123 1.54 -4.98 6.42
CA LEU A 123 2.21 -3.83 7.04
C LEU A 123 3.63 -4.22 7.46
N CYS A 124 4.59 -3.35 7.18
CA CYS A 124 5.97 -3.58 7.59
C CYS A 124 6.10 -3.47 9.11
N PRO A 125 6.67 -4.48 9.80
CA PRO A 125 6.87 -4.43 11.24
C PRO A 125 8.04 -3.53 11.67
N ILE A 126 8.88 -3.13 10.73
CA ILE A 126 10.14 -2.40 11.00
C ILE A 126 9.97 -0.91 10.72
N GLU A 127 9.35 -0.54 9.59
CA GLU A 127 9.27 0.85 9.15
C GLU A 127 8.15 1.60 9.87
N THR A 128 8.51 2.34 10.92
CA THR A 128 7.64 3.24 11.67
C THR A 128 8.46 4.46 12.13
N PRO A 129 7.85 5.63 12.36
CA PRO A 129 8.55 6.75 12.95
C PRO A 129 9.07 6.44 14.36
N GLU A 130 10.17 7.09 14.73
CA GLU A 130 10.66 7.11 16.11
C GLU A 130 9.92 8.19 16.92
N GLY A 131 9.62 7.91 18.19
CA GLY A 131 8.98 8.86 19.10
C GLY A 131 7.47 8.69 19.27
N PRO A 132 6.70 9.78 19.47
CA PRO A 132 5.29 9.72 19.90
C PRO A 132 4.36 8.99 18.92
N ASN A 133 4.73 8.94 17.65
CA ASN A 133 3.94 8.33 16.58
C ASN A 133 4.33 6.87 16.27
N ILE A 134 5.20 6.26 17.08
CA ILE A 134 5.62 4.87 16.89
C ILE A 134 4.40 3.94 16.85
N GLY A 135 4.35 3.05 15.87
CA GLY A 135 3.25 2.11 15.66
C GLY A 135 1.95 2.71 15.12
N LEU A 136 1.77 4.04 15.14
CA LEU A 136 0.57 4.71 14.63
C LEU A 136 0.70 5.11 13.15
N ILE A 137 1.91 5.20 12.67
CA ILE A 137 2.21 5.44 11.26
C ILE A 137 3.02 4.26 10.78
N SER A 138 2.48 3.55 9.80
CA SER A 138 3.06 2.33 9.24
C SER A 138 3.25 2.49 7.73
N SER A 139 4.00 1.59 7.12
CA SER A 139 4.16 1.52 5.67
C SER A 139 3.62 0.19 5.14
N LEU A 140 3.02 0.22 3.94
CA LEU A 140 2.61 -0.99 3.24
C LEU A 140 3.82 -1.87 2.92
N ALA A 141 3.67 -3.17 3.10
CA ALA A 141 4.65 -4.16 2.63
C ALA A 141 4.77 -4.11 1.09
N VAL A 142 5.90 -4.60 0.57
CA VAL A 142 6.26 -4.47 -0.87
C VAL A 142 5.14 -4.92 -1.79
N PHE A 143 4.58 -6.11 -1.55
CA PHE A 143 3.57 -6.71 -2.42
C PHE A 143 2.13 -6.47 -1.98
N ALA A 144 1.90 -5.77 -0.86
CA ALA A 144 0.57 -5.50 -0.35
C ALA A 144 -0.24 -4.59 -1.28
N LYS A 145 -1.52 -4.90 -1.42
CA LYS A 145 -2.52 -4.11 -2.14
C LYS A 145 -3.71 -3.81 -1.24
N ILE A 146 -4.47 -2.81 -1.61
CA ILE A 146 -5.73 -2.46 -0.93
C ILE A 146 -6.86 -2.82 -1.88
N ASN A 147 -7.82 -3.62 -1.40
CA ASN A 147 -9.00 -3.99 -2.18
C ASN A 147 -10.03 -2.84 -2.27
N THR A 148 -11.08 -3.03 -3.04
CA THR A 148 -12.14 -2.03 -3.24
C THR A 148 -12.91 -1.70 -1.96
N LEU A 149 -12.90 -2.58 -0.97
CA LEU A 149 -13.54 -2.40 0.33
C LEU A 149 -12.65 -1.69 1.35
N GLY A 150 -11.34 -1.57 1.05
CA GLY A 150 -10.35 -0.93 1.91
C GLY A 150 -9.54 -1.90 2.78
N PHE A 151 -9.68 -3.21 2.61
CA PHE A 151 -8.85 -4.18 3.32
C PHE A 151 -7.52 -4.39 2.61
N ILE A 152 -6.48 -4.67 3.39
CA ILE A 152 -5.15 -4.94 2.84
C ILE A 152 -5.06 -6.42 2.50
N GLU A 153 -4.64 -6.70 1.28
CA GLU A 153 -4.42 -8.04 0.74
C GLU A 153 -2.94 -8.28 0.48
N THR A 154 -2.53 -9.53 0.63
CA THR A 154 -1.17 -9.99 0.34
C THR A 154 -1.20 -11.17 -0.63
N PRO A 155 -0.22 -11.31 -1.53
CA PRO A 155 -0.21 -12.39 -2.50
C PRO A 155 0.29 -13.70 -1.91
N TYR A 156 -0.36 -14.79 -2.28
CA TYR A 156 0.02 -16.17 -1.96
C TYR A 156 -0.03 -17.04 -3.19
N ARG A 157 0.74 -18.13 -3.19
CA ARG A 157 0.63 -19.21 -4.16
C ARG A 157 -0.24 -20.33 -3.58
N GLU A 158 -1.17 -20.81 -4.36
CA GLU A 158 -1.99 -21.96 -3.97
C GLU A 158 -1.19 -23.26 -4.04
N VAL A 159 -1.38 -24.09 -3.02
CA VAL A 159 -0.80 -25.43 -2.93
C VAL A 159 -1.93 -26.45 -3.05
N ASN A 160 -1.86 -27.28 -4.07
CA ASN A 160 -2.81 -28.34 -4.30
C ASN A 160 -2.11 -29.70 -4.12
N GLU A 161 -2.49 -30.47 -3.11
CA GLU A 161 -1.93 -31.79 -2.82
C GLU A 161 -0.38 -31.82 -2.76
N GLY A 162 0.20 -30.81 -2.11
CA GLY A 162 1.64 -30.64 -1.97
C GLY A 162 2.37 -30.22 -3.25
N LYS A 163 1.66 -29.75 -4.27
CA LYS A 163 2.21 -29.22 -5.51
C LYS A 163 1.81 -27.77 -5.74
N ILE A 164 2.76 -26.99 -6.21
CA ILE A 164 2.60 -25.58 -6.55
C ILE A 164 2.82 -25.40 -8.05
N ASP A 165 1.89 -24.74 -8.71
CA ASP A 165 2.06 -24.33 -10.11
C ASP A 165 2.64 -22.89 -10.15
N ILE A 166 3.93 -22.81 -10.50
CA ILE A 166 4.65 -21.54 -10.57
C ILE A 166 4.19 -20.69 -11.75
N SER A 167 3.57 -21.27 -12.76
CA SER A 167 3.05 -20.56 -13.95
C SER A 167 1.78 -19.78 -13.67
N ILE A 168 1.06 -20.15 -12.62
CA ILE A 168 -0.16 -19.45 -12.21
C ILE A 168 0.21 -18.18 -11.42
N PRO A 169 -0.39 -17.01 -11.75
CA PRO A 169 -0.15 -15.81 -10.98
C PRO A 169 -0.63 -15.97 -9.53
N PRO A 170 0.08 -15.36 -8.56
CA PRO A 170 -0.31 -15.45 -7.15
C PRO A 170 -1.68 -14.81 -6.91
N ILE A 171 -2.44 -15.40 -6.00
CA ILE A 171 -3.74 -14.90 -5.56
C ILE A 171 -3.57 -13.95 -4.38
N TYR A 172 -4.39 -12.91 -4.34
CA TYR A 172 -4.42 -11.97 -3.22
C TYR A 172 -5.47 -12.40 -2.21
N LYS A 173 -5.08 -12.46 -0.94
CA LYS A 173 -5.94 -12.86 0.18
C LYS A 173 -5.98 -11.77 1.25
N SER A 174 -7.18 -11.50 1.78
CA SER A 174 -7.39 -10.68 2.96
C SER A 174 -6.98 -11.40 4.25
N ALA A 175 -6.93 -10.69 5.38
CA ALA A 175 -6.58 -11.30 6.66
C ALA A 175 -7.63 -12.35 7.11
N GLU A 176 -8.90 -12.12 6.84
CA GLU A 176 -10.00 -13.05 7.12
C GLU A 176 -9.89 -14.35 6.31
N GLU A 177 -9.58 -14.23 5.02
CA GLU A 177 -9.43 -15.41 4.14
C GLU A 177 -8.18 -16.25 4.44
N GLU A 178 -7.21 -15.67 5.16
CA GLU A 178 -5.97 -16.32 5.56
C GLU A 178 -6.09 -17.09 6.88
N GLU A 179 -7.01 -16.74 7.76
CA GLU A 179 -7.06 -17.13 9.17
C GLU A 179 -7.01 -18.65 9.39
N GLU A 180 -7.74 -19.40 8.59
CA GLU A 180 -7.77 -20.86 8.71
C GLU A 180 -6.71 -21.60 7.87
N GLN A 181 -5.89 -20.88 7.12
CA GLN A 181 -4.97 -21.48 6.16
C GLN A 181 -3.63 -21.87 6.80
N ILE A 182 -3.07 -22.96 6.31
CA ILE A 182 -1.70 -23.37 6.66
C ILE A 182 -0.77 -22.89 5.55
N ILE A 183 0.12 -21.97 5.89
CA ILE A 183 0.93 -21.23 4.93
C ILE A 183 2.40 -21.64 5.06
N ALA A 184 2.98 -22.16 3.99
CA ALA A 184 4.40 -22.50 3.93
C ALA A 184 5.26 -21.25 3.68
N GLN A 185 6.48 -21.28 4.19
CA GLN A 185 7.46 -20.21 3.95
C GLN A 185 7.95 -20.23 2.49
N ALA A 186 8.28 -19.05 1.96
CA ALA A 186 8.76 -18.88 0.58
C ALA A 186 10.07 -19.59 0.28
N ASN A 187 10.88 -19.89 1.30
CA ASN A 187 12.17 -20.58 1.16
C ASN A 187 12.07 -22.11 1.23
N ALA A 188 10.87 -22.68 1.35
CA ALA A 188 10.69 -24.12 1.35
C ALA A 188 11.24 -24.73 0.03
N PRO A 189 12.09 -25.78 0.10
CA PRO A 189 12.69 -26.37 -1.09
C PRO A 189 11.62 -27.06 -1.95
N LEU A 190 11.64 -26.75 -3.25
CA LEU A 190 10.73 -27.30 -4.24
C LEU A 190 11.52 -28.08 -5.31
N THR A 191 10.97 -29.19 -5.76
CA THR A 191 11.43 -29.92 -6.93
C THR A 191 11.13 -29.13 -8.22
N LYS A 192 11.76 -29.49 -9.34
CA LYS A 192 11.48 -28.90 -10.65
C LYS A 192 10.00 -29.00 -11.08
N ASP A 193 9.30 -29.98 -10.56
CA ASP A 193 7.88 -30.23 -10.84
C ASP A 193 6.94 -29.44 -9.90
N GLY A 194 7.48 -28.58 -9.02
CA GLY A 194 6.73 -27.76 -8.08
C GLY A 194 6.24 -28.51 -6.84
N LYS A 195 6.77 -29.71 -6.53
CA LYS A 195 6.45 -30.43 -5.29
C LYS A 195 7.45 -30.09 -4.19
N PHE A 196 7.02 -30.12 -2.94
CA PHE A 196 7.92 -29.98 -1.81
C PHE A 196 8.88 -31.17 -1.75
N GLU A 197 10.17 -30.89 -1.50
CA GLU A 197 11.21 -31.93 -1.36
C GLU A 197 11.17 -32.61 0.02
N ASN A 198 10.75 -31.86 1.04
CA ASN A 198 10.76 -32.33 2.42
C ASN A 198 9.38 -32.84 2.83
N ASP A 199 9.33 -33.93 3.62
CA ASP A 199 8.11 -34.45 4.23
C ASP A 199 7.57 -33.56 5.38
N ARG A 200 8.41 -32.65 5.88
CA ARG A 200 8.07 -31.72 6.94
C ARG A 200 8.41 -30.30 6.53
N ILE A 201 7.40 -29.45 6.48
CA ILE A 201 7.50 -28.08 5.99
C ILE A 201 7.24 -27.12 7.15
N GLN A 202 8.12 -26.16 7.31
CA GLN A 202 7.90 -25.04 8.22
C GLN A 202 6.75 -24.18 7.69
N SER A 203 5.71 -24.07 8.49
CA SER A 203 4.48 -23.38 8.12
C SER A 203 4.01 -22.52 9.29
N ARG A 204 3.13 -21.61 9.00
CA ARG A 204 2.43 -20.80 10.01
C ARG A 204 0.91 -20.97 9.86
N ARG A 205 0.21 -20.83 10.95
CA ARG A 205 -1.24 -20.67 11.01
C ARG A 205 -1.55 -19.63 12.06
N GLU A 206 -2.21 -18.54 11.68
CA GLU A 206 -2.45 -17.42 12.59
C GLU A 206 -1.15 -16.91 13.25
N ALA A 207 -1.07 -16.92 14.57
CA ALA A 207 0.12 -16.55 15.33
C ALA A 207 1.11 -17.70 15.55
N ASP A 208 0.72 -18.95 15.28
CA ASP A 208 1.49 -20.16 15.60
C ASP A 208 2.38 -20.61 14.45
N TYR A 209 3.61 -21.00 14.80
CA TYR A 209 4.54 -21.65 13.87
C TYR A 209 4.48 -23.17 14.08
N LEU A 210 4.17 -23.89 13.03
CA LEU A 210 3.99 -25.33 13.04
C LEU A 210 4.80 -26.01 11.94
N ILE A 211 5.01 -27.29 12.10
CA ILE A 211 5.60 -28.15 11.06
C ILE A 211 4.45 -28.98 10.48
N ALA A 212 4.13 -28.75 9.21
CA ALA A 212 3.05 -29.41 8.51
C ALA A 212 3.57 -30.44 7.50
N GLU A 213 2.72 -31.41 7.17
CA GLU A 213 2.93 -32.31 6.04
C GLU A 213 2.55 -31.57 4.73
N PRO A 214 3.18 -31.91 3.58
CA PRO A 214 2.93 -31.25 2.29
C PRO A 214 1.44 -31.18 1.90
N ASN A 215 0.69 -32.23 2.21
CA ASN A 215 -0.75 -32.33 1.85
C ASN A 215 -1.66 -31.41 2.68
N ASN A 216 -1.18 -30.98 3.85
CA ASN A 216 -1.95 -30.11 4.75
C ASN A 216 -1.68 -28.63 4.47
N VAL A 217 -0.64 -28.32 3.72
CA VAL A 217 -0.30 -26.94 3.33
C VAL A 217 -1.25 -26.49 2.23
N THR A 218 -1.89 -25.35 2.43
CA THR A 218 -2.88 -24.78 1.49
C THR A 218 -2.34 -23.62 0.69
N LEU A 219 -1.45 -22.82 1.29
CA LEU A 219 -0.85 -21.63 0.68
C LEU A 219 0.66 -21.64 0.89
N MET A 220 1.38 -20.88 0.04
CA MET A 220 2.80 -20.61 0.18
C MET A 220 3.07 -19.13 -0.05
N ASP A 221 3.99 -18.56 0.72
CA ASP A 221 4.49 -17.21 0.52
C ASP A 221 5.19 -17.05 -0.84
N VAL A 222 5.05 -15.88 -1.44
CA VAL A 222 5.64 -15.61 -2.77
C VAL A 222 7.14 -15.36 -2.68
N ALA A 223 7.57 -14.58 -1.68
CA ALA A 223 8.97 -14.20 -1.48
C ALA A 223 9.27 -13.91 -0.01
N PRO A 224 10.52 -14.10 0.44
CA PRO A 224 10.90 -13.82 1.83
C PRO A 224 10.77 -12.34 2.23
N ASN A 225 10.98 -11.41 1.30
CA ASN A 225 10.87 -9.97 1.52
C ASN A 225 9.41 -9.46 1.56
N GLN A 226 8.44 -10.36 1.46
CA GLN A 226 7.01 -10.03 1.51
C GLN A 226 6.61 -9.30 2.80
N ILE A 227 7.28 -9.57 3.91
CA ILE A 227 7.01 -8.95 5.22
C ILE A 227 7.46 -7.51 5.32
N ALA A 228 8.44 -7.10 4.52
CA ALA A 228 9.11 -5.81 4.64
C ALA A 228 8.51 -4.76 3.71
N SER A 229 8.64 -3.48 4.09
CA SER A 229 8.36 -2.35 3.20
C SER A 229 9.46 -2.16 2.17
N ILE A 230 9.27 -1.25 1.22
CA ILE A 230 10.26 -0.94 0.19
C ILE A 230 11.57 -0.46 0.84
N ALA A 231 11.51 0.46 1.81
CA ALA A 231 12.70 0.97 2.47
C ALA A 231 13.44 -0.13 3.26
N ALA A 232 12.72 -0.95 4.01
CA ALA A 232 13.30 -2.05 4.74
C ALA A 232 13.91 -3.11 3.81
N SER A 233 13.28 -3.39 2.66
CA SER A 233 13.76 -4.36 1.68
C SER A 233 15.02 -3.90 0.91
N LEU A 234 15.39 -2.64 1.01
CA LEU A 234 16.64 -2.10 0.45
C LEU A 234 17.85 -2.25 1.39
N ILE A 235 17.63 -2.69 2.63
CA ILE A 235 18.73 -2.93 3.59
C ILE A 235 19.36 -4.27 3.27
N PRO A 236 20.65 -4.31 2.83
CA PRO A 236 21.33 -5.57 2.62
C PRO A 236 21.57 -6.30 3.94
N PHE A 237 21.44 -7.63 3.94
CA PHE A 237 21.57 -8.48 5.13
C PHE A 237 20.65 -8.10 6.29
N LEU A 238 19.43 -7.68 5.98
CA LEU A 238 18.44 -7.25 6.97
C LEU A 238 18.20 -8.30 8.08
N GLU A 239 18.27 -9.58 7.73
CA GLU A 239 18.08 -10.71 8.65
C GLU A 239 19.16 -10.82 9.74
N HIS A 240 20.29 -10.15 9.57
CA HIS A 240 21.38 -10.12 10.57
C HIS A 240 21.32 -8.89 11.49
N ASP A 241 20.44 -7.93 11.18
CA ASP A 241 20.30 -6.70 11.95
C ASP A 241 19.23 -6.82 13.02
N ASP A 242 19.46 -6.16 14.16
CA ASP A 242 18.40 -5.94 15.16
C ASP A 242 17.29 -5.05 14.60
N ALA A 243 16.05 -5.34 14.96
CA ALA A 243 14.88 -4.62 14.48
C ALA A 243 14.95 -3.11 14.75
N ASN A 244 15.48 -2.70 15.90
CA ASN A 244 15.66 -1.29 16.24
C ASN A 244 16.63 -0.58 15.30
N ARG A 245 17.74 -1.26 14.92
CA ARG A 245 18.72 -0.71 13.99
C ARG A 245 18.20 -0.67 12.56
N ALA A 246 17.44 -1.68 12.15
CA ALA A 246 16.77 -1.70 10.87
C ALA A 246 15.73 -0.56 10.75
N LEU A 247 14.97 -0.28 11.81
CA LEU A 247 14.05 0.85 11.89
C LEU A 247 14.79 2.19 11.69
N MET A 248 15.87 2.41 12.44
CA MET A 248 16.69 3.61 12.29
C MET A 248 17.25 3.73 10.88
N GLY A 249 17.82 2.65 10.32
CA GLY A 249 18.37 2.60 8.97
C GLY A 249 17.35 2.92 7.88
N SER A 250 16.16 2.36 7.95
CA SER A 250 15.09 2.64 7.00
C SER A 250 14.65 4.11 7.05
N ASN A 251 14.57 4.68 8.25
CA ASN A 251 14.27 6.10 8.44
C ASN A 251 15.38 7.01 7.88
N MET A 252 16.66 6.65 8.10
CA MET A 252 17.80 7.42 7.60
C MET A 252 17.92 7.40 6.08
N MET A 253 17.63 6.29 5.41
CA MET A 253 17.68 6.20 3.95
C MET A 253 16.74 7.22 3.28
N ARG A 254 15.61 7.54 3.88
CA ARG A 254 14.68 8.56 3.38
C ARG A 254 15.18 9.99 3.50
N GLN A 255 16.18 10.23 4.35
CA GLN A 255 16.77 11.56 4.60
C GLN A 255 18.01 11.83 3.74
N ALA A 256 18.49 10.83 2.99
CA ALA A 256 19.69 10.94 2.17
C ALA A 256 19.48 11.94 1.01
N VAL A 257 20.42 12.87 0.85
CA VAL A 257 20.40 13.85 -0.23
C VAL A 257 21.08 13.24 -1.46
N PRO A 258 20.47 13.28 -2.66
CA PRO A 258 21.08 12.81 -3.89
C PRO A 258 22.35 13.59 -4.22
N LEU A 259 23.42 12.89 -4.55
CA LEU A 259 24.67 13.50 -4.95
C LEU A 259 24.64 13.93 -6.42
N LEU A 260 25.44 14.92 -6.79
CA LEU A 260 25.61 15.34 -8.19
C LEU A 260 26.14 14.21 -9.08
N ARG A 261 27.01 13.37 -8.53
CA ARG A 261 27.50 12.16 -9.17
C ARG A 261 27.12 10.99 -8.27
N THR A 262 26.20 10.18 -8.74
CA THR A 262 25.73 9.00 -8.01
C THR A 262 26.48 7.77 -8.46
N ASP A 263 26.85 6.91 -7.50
CA ASP A 263 27.45 5.62 -7.76
C ASP A 263 26.49 4.49 -7.36
N ALA A 264 26.55 3.37 -8.08
CA ALA A 264 25.77 2.20 -7.73
C ALA A 264 26.33 1.55 -6.44
N PRO A 265 25.48 1.01 -5.54
CA PRO A 265 25.95 0.33 -4.35
C PRO A 265 26.72 -0.93 -4.74
N ILE A 266 27.84 -1.19 -4.02
CA ILE A 266 28.66 -2.41 -4.24
C ILE A 266 27.87 -3.65 -3.82
N VAL A 267 27.12 -3.55 -2.72
CA VAL A 267 26.21 -4.58 -2.22
C VAL A 267 24.80 -4.04 -2.25
N GLY A 268 23.93 -4.68 -3.00
CA GLY A 268 22.51 -4.30 -3.15
C GLY A 268 21.60 -5.50 -2.98
N THR A 269 20.30 -5.22 -2.92
CA THR A 269 19.25 -6.24 -2.76
C THR A 269 18.59 -6.64 -4.07
N GLY A 270 18.89 -5.93 -5.17
CA GLY A 270 18.26 -6.12 -6.48
C GLY A 270 16.91 -5.41 -6.64
N LEU A 271 16.40 -4.79 -5.60
CA LEU A 271 15.14 -4.01 -5.66
C LEU A 271 15.36 -2.57 -6.15
N GLU A 272 16.59 -2.09 -6.12
CA GLU A 272 16.96 -0.70 -6.41
C GLU A 272 16.48 -0.22 -7.80
N PRO A 273 16.68 -0.98 -8.90
CA PRO A 273 16.20 -0.57 -10.22
C PRO A 273 14.67 -0.47 -10.32
N HIS A 274 13.97 -1.36 -9.60
CA HIS A 274 12.49 -1.34 -9.57
C HIS A 274 11.98 -0.10 -8.84
N VAL A 275 12.56 0.21 -7.67
CA VAL A 275 12.21 1.41 -6.90
C VAL A 275 12.49 2.68 -7.69
N ALA A 276 13.65 2.76 -8.36
CA ALA A 276 14.01 3.92 -9.19
C ALA A 276 13.02 4.13 -10.35
N ARG A 277 12.57 3.05 -10.99
CA ARG A 277 11.57 3.10 -12.06
C ARG A 277 10.20 3.54 -11.53
N ASP A 278 9.75 2.91 -10.45
CA ASP A 278 8.40 3.11 -9.91
C ASP A 278 8.24 4.46 -9.20
N SER A 279 9.32 5.08 -8.76
CA SER A 279 9.31 6.46 -8.23
C SER A 279 8.85 7.48 -9.28
N ARG A 280 8.98 7.15 -10.59
CA ARG A 280 8.69 8.04 -11.73
C ARG A 280 9.46 9.36 -11.71
N THR A 281 10.53 9.46 -10.95
CA THR A 281 11.44 10.62 -10.95
C THR A 281 12.16 10.72 -12.29
N MET A 282 12.45 9.58 -12.92
CA MET A 282 12.98 9.50 -14.28
C MET A 282 11.86 9.23 -15.27
N ILE A 283 11.88 9.95 -16.38
CA ILE A 283 10.96 9.71 -17.50
C ILE A 283 11.55 8.57 -18.33
N ASN A 284 10.90 7.41 -18.31
CA ASN A 284 11.28 6.25 -19.07
C ASN A 284 10.43 6.16 -20.36
N ALA A 285 10.98 5.58 -21.42
CA ALA A 285 10.21 5.23 -22.60
C ALA A 285 9.20 4.13 -22.26
N GLU A 286 7.96 4.29 -22.71
CA GLU A 286 6.85 3.35 -22.42
C GLU A 286 6.86 2.11 -23.33
N GLY A 287 7.64 2.15 -24.41
CA GLY A 287 7.74 1.04 -25.35
C GLY A 287 8.87 1.25 -26.36
N GLU A 288 8.95 0.35 -27.33
CA GLU A 288 9.89 0.47 -28.45
C GLU A 288 9.49 1.60 -29.39
N GLY A 289 10.45 2.42 -29.79
CA GLY A 289 10.15 3.57 -30.65
C GLY A 289 11.40 4.24 -31.20
N LYS A 290 11.17 5.23 -32.07
CA LYS A 290 12.23 6.05 -32.67
C LYS A 290 12.09 7.51 -32.20
N VAL A 291 13.18 8.08 -31.72
CA VAL A 291 13.25 9.51 -31.41
C VAL A 291 13.21 10.30 -32.70
N THR A 292 12.21 11.16 -32.86
CA THR A 292 12.00 11.98 -34.07
C THR A 292 12.48 13.42 -33.90
N TYR A 293 12.51 13.92 -32.70
CA TYR A 293 12.94 15.29 -32.40
C TYR A 293 13.52 15.36 -30.98
N VAL A 294 14.60 16.10 -30.81
CA VAL A 294 15.24 16.38 -29.51
C VAL A 294 15.62 17.86 -29.45
N ASP A 295 15.22 18.51 -28.39
CA ASP A 295 15.59 19.88 -28.01
C ASP A 295 15.89 19.92 -26.52
N ALA A 296 16.39 21.05 -26.02
CA ALA A 296 16.73 21.22 -24.60
C ALA A 296 15.58 20.88 -23.63
N ASN A 297 14.33 21.14 -24.04
CA ASN A 297 13.14 20.97 -23.20
C ASN A 297 12.16 19.90 -23.72
N THR A 298 12.36 19.36 -24.93
CA THR A 298 11.38 18.50 -25.59
C THR A 298 12.03 17.33 -26.28
N ILE A 299 11.56 16.12 -25.99
CA ILE A 299 11.90 14.90 -26.72
C ILE A 299 10.60 14.33 -27.30
N LYS A 300 10.55 14.14 -28.64
CA LYS A 300 9.42 13.51 -29.31
C LYS A 300 9.80 12.09 -29.72
N VAL A 301 9.06 11.12 -29.23
CA VAL A 301 9.25 9.70 -29.53
C VAL A 301 8.05 9.20 -30.32
N LYS A 302 8.29 8.53 -31.45
CA LYS A 302 7.27 7.81 -32.20
C LYS A 302 7.36 6.35 -31.76
N TYR A 303 6.37 5.89 -31.00
CA TYR A 303 6.26 4.50 -30.57
C TYR A 303 5.73 3.61 -31.68
N THR A 304 6.20 2.37 -31.72
CA THR A 304 5.65 1.30 -32.53
C THR A 304 4.65 0.54 -31.65
N LYS A 305 3.35 0.79 -31.81
CA LYS A 305 2.32 0.01 -31.13
C LYS A 305 2.21 -1.36 -31.78
N THR A 306 2.22 -2.42 -30.97
CA THR A 306 1.79 -3.76 -31.37
C THR A 306 0.27 -3.85 -31.18
N GLU A 307 -0.44 -4.57 -32.07
CA GLU A 307 -1.92 -4.69 -32.05
C GLU A 307 -2.50 -5.25 -30.73
N GLU A 308 -1.67 -5.83 -29.85
CA GLU A 308 -2.06 -6.33 -28.53
C GLU A 308 -2.25 -5.24 -27.45
N GLU A 309 -1.82 -4.00 -27.70
CA GLU A 309 -1.94 -2.88 -26.76
C GLU A 309 -3.20 -2.01 -26.98
N GLU A 310 -4.07 -2.36 -27.92
CA GLU A 310 -5.31 -1.62 -28.21
C GLU A 310 -6.55 -2.19 -27.46
N LEU A 311 -6.40 -3.18 -26.59
CA LEU A 311 -7.43 -3.73 -25.72
C LEU A 311 -7.18 -3.33 -24.28
#